data_d50db17cfdabb09b50cce0da2a8c58fa
#
_entry.id   d50db17cfdabb09b50cce0da2a8c58fa
#
_cell.length_a   1.000
_cell.length_b   1.000
_cell.length_c   1.000
_cell.angle_alpha   90.00
_cell.angle_beta   90.00
_cell.angle_gamma   90.00
#
_symmetry.space_group_name_H-M   'P 1'
#
loop_
_entity.id
_entity.type
_entity.pdbx_description
1 polymer ?
#
loop_
_entity_poly.entity_id
_entity_poly.type
_entity_poly.pdbx_seq_one_letter_code
_entity_poly.pdbx_strand_id
1 'polypeptide(L)'
;MNKVLITGRLTRDPELRSLASGKAVTQFVVASNEYPGGKERTEYHNIVTWDRLAEICGQYLAKGQQVALEGRLQTRQWDDADGKRHWKTEIVAAQVEMLSGRRKKDYAGETSADTLIAQAATIDGQPAPEAAVA
;
A
#
# COMPACT_ATOMS: atom_id res chain seq x y z
N MET A 1 21.03 -7.91 4.43
CA MET A 1 20.22 -6.81 4.98
C MET A 1 19.27 -6.31 3.91
N ASN A 2 18.00 -6.16 4.25
CA ASN A 2 16.97 -5.70 3.30
C ASN A 2 16.03 -4.77 4.06
N LYS A 3 16.24 -3.48 3.92
CA LYS A 3 15.50 -2.49 4.67
C LYS A 3 15.26 -1.25 3.82
N VAL A 4 14.03 -0.76 3.86
CA VAL A 4 13.62 0.43 3.15
C VAL A 4 12.99 1.39 4.13
N LEU A 5 13.40 2.65 4.07
CA LEU A 5 12.83 3.74 4.86
C LEU A 5 12.37 4.80 3.86
N ILE A 6 11.09 5.12 3.88
CA ILE A 6 10.51 6.06 2.92
C ILE A 6 9.57 7.03 3.63
N THR A 7 9.63 8.28 3.21
CA THR A 7 8.68 9.30 3.57
C THR A 7 8.03 9.82 2.30
N GLY A 8 6.73 9.95 2.30
CA GLY A 8 6.02 10.45 1.12
C GLY A 8 4.53 10.57 1.36
N ARG A 9 3.78 10.74 0.28
CA ARG A 9 2.33 10.91 0.34
C ARG A 9 1.62 9.84 -0.46
N LEU A 10 0.49 9.38 0.05
CA LEU A 10 -0.34 8.44 -0.70
C LEU A 10 -0.89 9.13 -1.95
N THR A 11 -0.82 8.42 -3.07
CA THR A 11 -1.31 8.92 -4.34
C THR A 11 -2.79 8.68 -4.53
N ARG A 12 -3.35 7.74 -3.78
CA ARG A 12 -4.78 7.41 -3.78
C ARG A 12 -5.13 6.74 -2.46
N ASP A 13 -6.42 6.54 -2.24
CA ASP A 13 -6.88 5.85 -1.05
C ASP A 13 -6.39 4.40 -1.05
N PRO A 14 -6.00 3.85 0.10
CA PRO A 14 -5.57 2.46 0.18
C PRO A 14 -6.71 1.49 -0.09
N GLU A 15 -6.37 0.36 -0.67
CA GLU A 15 -7.31 -0.71 -0.97
C GLU A 15 -7.12 -1.84 0.03
N LEU A 16 -8.09 -2.01 0.92
CA LEU A 16 -8.11 -3.10 1.89
C LEU A 16 -8.82 -4.30 1.28
N ARG A 17 -8.23 -5.45 1.42
CA ARG A 17 -8.73 -6.68 0.85
C ARG A 17 -8.55 -7.84 1.83
N SER A 18 -9.49 -8.77 1.83
CA SER A 18 -9.35 -10.02 2.56
C SER A 18 -9.05 -11.14 1.58
N LEU A 19 -8.05 -11.95 1.91
CA LEU A 19 -7.73 -13.14 1.13
C LEU A 19 -8.65 -14.30 1.51
N ALA A 20 -8.67 -15.34 0.67
CA ALA A 20 -9.43 -16.55 0.95
C ALA A 20 -9.03 -17.20 2.28
N SER A 21 -7.79 -17.00 2.70
CA SER A 21 -7.29 -17.48 4.00
C SER A 21 -7.81 -16.69 5.19
N GLY A 22 -8.51 -15.57 4.94
CA GLY A 22 -8.95 -14.66 6.00
C GLY A 22 -7.96 -13.57 6.36
N LYS A 23 -6.77 -13.60 5.78
CA LYS A 23 -5.78 -12.57 6.05
C LYS A 23 -6.16 -11.25 5.40
N ALA A 24 -5.93 -10.16 6.12
CA ALA A 24 -6.10 -8.81 5.60
C ALA A 24 -4.83 -8.35 4.90
N VAL A 25 -4.99 -7.70 3.77
CA VAL A 25 -3.90 -7.07 3.03
C VAL A 25 -4.36 -5.71 2.53
N THR A 26 -3.49 -4.72 2.62
CA THR A 26 -3.77 -3.39 2.10
C THR A 26 -2.66 -2.99 1.15
N GLN A 27 -3.04 -2.47 -0.01
CA GLN A 27 -2.11 -1.99 -1.02
C GLN A 27 -2.33 -0.50 -1.24
N PHE A 28 -1.24 0.22 -1.36
CA PHE A 28 -1.28 1.63 -1.70
C PHE A 28 0.03 2.06 -2.35
N VAL A 29 0.03 3.24 -2.93
CA VAL A 29 1.21 3.81 -3.58
C VAL A 29 1.60 5.08 -2.87
N VAL A 30 2.88 5.19 -2.53
CA VAL A 30 3.44 6.38 -1.90
C VAL A 30 4.37 7.06 -2.89
N ALA A 31 4.17 8.35 -3.09
CA ALA A 31 5.04 9.17 -3.91
C ALA A 31 6.04 9.90 -3.02
N SER A 32 7.31 9.73 -3.30
CA SER A 32 8.38 10.46 -2.63
C SER A 32 8.99 11.47 -3.60
N ASN A 33 9.22 12.69 -3.13
CA ASN A 33 9.81 13.74 -3.95
C ASN A 33 11.26 13.95 -3.54
N GLU A 34 12.11 13.96 -4.54
CA GLU A 34 13.53 14.22 -4.36
C GLU A 34 13.96 15.36 -5.28
N TYR A 35 15.07 15.98 -4.95
CA TYR A 35 15.53 17.14 -5.71
C TYR A 35 17.01 16.98 -6.13
N PRO A 36 17.35 15.91 -6.86
CA PRO A 36 18.73 15.74 -7.30
C PRO A 36 19.11 16.85 -8.28
N GLY A 37 20.18 17.55 -8.01
CA GLY A 37 20.65 18.64 -8.87
C GLY A 37 19.69 19.79 -9.00
N GLY A 38 18.81 20.00 -8.02
CA GLY A 38 17.85 21.09 -8.01
C GLY A 38 16.58 20.86 -8.84
N LYS A 39 16.45 19.70 -9.45
CA LYS A 39 15.24 19.33 -10.19
C LYS A 39 14.39 18.39 -9.38
N GLU A 40 13.09 18.61 -9.37
CA GLU A 40 12.17 17.72 -8.69
C GLU A 40 12.06 16.40 -9.44
N ARG A 41 12.15 15.32 -8.68
CA ARG A 41 11.96 13.97 -9.18
C ARG A 41 11.02 13.23 -8.25
N THR A 42 9.99 12.63 -8.80
CA THR A 42 9.02 11.88 -8.02
C THR A 42 9.20 10.38 -8.30
N GLU A 43 9.31 9.62 -7.24
CA GLU A 43 9.35 8.16 -7.31
C GLU A 43 8.08 7.60 -6.68
N TYR A 44 7.51 6.59 -7.32
CA TYR A 44 6.28 5.94 -6.86
C TYR A 44 6.61 4.56 -6.33
N HIS A 45 6.21 4.30 -5.10
CA HIS A 45 6.51 3.05 -4.42
C HIS A 45 5.24 2.26 -4.13
N ASN A 46 5.23 1.00 -4.54
CA ASN A 46 4.12 0.10 -4.25
C ASN A 46 4.30 -0.46 -2.85
N ILE A 47 3.34 -0.23 -1.98
CA ILE A 47 3.40 -0.63 -0.58
C ILE A 47 2.35 -1.70 -0.32
N VAL A 48 2.75 -2.71 0.42
CA VAL A 48 1.87 -3.80 0.86
C VAL A 48 1.98 -3.90 2.37
N THR A 49 0.83 -3.99 3.02
CA THR A 49 0.77 -4.24 4.46
C THR A 49 -0.12 -5.46 4.72
N TRP A 50 0.17 -6.17 5.79
CA TRP A 50 -0.52 -7.40 6.15
C TRP A 50 -1.12 -7.33 7.54
N ASP A 51 -2.15 -8.14 7.77
CA ASP A 51 -2.75 -8.39 9.08
C ASP A 51 -3.22 -7.11 9.77
N ARG A 52 -2.82 -6.92 11.01
CA ARG A 52 -3.27 -5.77 11.80
C ARG A 52 -2.85 -4.44 11.17
N LEU A 53 -1.64 -4.37 10.64
CA LEU A 53 -1.17 -3.15 9.97
C LEU A 53 -2.00 -2.85 8.73
N ALA A 54 -2.43 -3.88 8.00
CA ALA A 54 -3.31 -3.71 6.84
C ALA A 54 -4.64 -3.10 7.24
N GLU A 55 -5.22 -3.57 8.32
CA GLU A 55 -6.48 -3.02 8.84
C GLU A 55 -6.34 -1.56 9.25
N ILE A 56 -5.26 -1.24 9.95
CA ILE A 56 -4.98 0.12 10.38
C ILE A 56 -4.79 1.04 9.18
N CYS A 57 -3.98 0.64 8.21
CA CYS A 57 -3.75 1.43 7.01
C CYS A 57 -5.01 1.62 6.19
N GLY A 58 -5.79 0.56 6.02
CA GLY A 58 -7.05 0.64 5.28
C GLY A 58 -8.07 1.56 5.94
N GLN A 59 -8.06 1.61 7.26
CA GLN A 59 -9.02 2.41 8.02
C GLN A 59 -8.63 3.88 8.14
N TYR A 60 -7.35 4.16 8.34
CA TYR A 60 -6.91 5.50 8.72
C TYR A 60 -6.17 6.28 7.65
N LEU A 61 -5.60 5.62 6.64
CA LEU A 61 -4.90 6.33 5.59
C LEU A 61 -5.83 6.82 4.48
N ALA A 62 -5.45 7.91 3.85
CA ALA A 62 -6.22 8.50 2.76
C ALA A 62 -5.28 9.14 1.75
N LYS A 63 -5.78 9.32 0.54
CA LYS A 63 -5.07 10.01 -0.54
C LYS A 63 -4.50 11.34 -0.06
N GLY A 64 -3.23 11.57 -0.38
CA GLY A 64 -2.54 12.82 -0.06
C GLY A 64 -1.97 12.89 1.35
N GLN A 65 -2.25 11.92 2.19
CA GLN A 65 -1.72 11.89 3.54
C GLN A 65 -0.23 11.56 3.53
N GLN A 66 0.52 12.27 4.36
CA GLN A 66 1.95 12.05 4.48
C GLN A 66 2.25 10.95 5.50
N VAL A 67 3.12 10.04 5.11
CA VAL A 67 3.51 8.92 5.97
C VAL A 67 5.01 8.72 5.93
N ALA A 68 5.53 8.11 6.98
CA ALA A 68 6.87 7.53 7.02
C ALA A 68 6.69 6.03 7.22
N LEU A 69 7.40 5.25 6.46
CA LEU A 69 7.29 3.80 6.59
C LEU A 69 8.64 3.12 6.56
N GLU A 70 8.67 1.96 7.18
CA GLU A 70 9.81 1.08 7.22
C GLU A 70 9.36 -0.30 6.78
N GLY A 71 10.13 -0.92 5.92
CA GLY A 71 9.83 -2.25 5.46
C GLY A 71 10.98 -2.88 4.71
N ARG A 72 10.67 -3.85 3.88
CA ARG A 72 11.64 -4.56 3.06
C ARG A 72 11.16 -4.65 1.62
N LEU A 73 12.10 -4.73 0.70
CA LEU A 73 11.78 -4.96 -0.70
C LEU A 73 11.48 -6.44 -0.91
N GLN A 74 10.48 -6.70 -1.73
CA GLN A 74 10.12 -8.04 -2.14
C GLN A 74 9.60 -8.02 -3.57
N THR A 75 10.05 -8.98 -4.37
CA THR A 75 9.55 -9.16 -5.72
C THR A 75 8.67 -10.39 -5.74
N ARG A 76 7.42 -10.22 -6.16
CA ARG A 76 6.55 -11.37 -6.39
C ARG A 76 6.41 -11.64 -7.88
N GLN A 77 6.12 -12.88 -8.19
CA GLN A 77 5.93 -13.34 -9.55
C GLN A 77 4.57 -14.00 -9.67
N TRP A 78 3.96 -13.87 -10.84
CA TRP A 78 2.73 -14.59 -11.15
C TRP A 78 2.64 -14.78 -12.66
N ASP A 79 1.87 -15.79 -13.07
CA ASP A 79 1.59 -16.02 -14.46
C ASP A 79 0.18 -15.49 -14.78
N ASP A 80 0.05 -14.81 -15.92
CA ASP A 80 -1.25 -14.33 -16.35
C ASP A 80 -2.04 -15.45 -17.08
N ALA A 81 -3.24 -15.11 -17.56
CA ALA A 81 -4.09 -16.06 -18.25
C ALA A 81 -3.47 -16.60 -19.54
N ASP A 82 -2.54 -15.87 -20.13
CA ASP A 82 -1.83 -16.27 -21.35
C ASP A 82 -0.54 -17.03 -21.07
N GLY A 83 -0.26 -17.31 -19.80
CA GLY A 83 0.95 -17.99 -19.38
C GLY A 83 2.20 -17.12 -19.30
N LYS A 84 2.06 -15.82 -19.49
CA LYS A 84 3.19 -14.90 -19.35
C LYS A 84 3.51 -14.67 -17.90
N ARG A 85 4.79 -14.67 -17.58
CA ARG A 85 5.26 -14.40 -16.22
C ARG A 85 5.44 -12.91 -16.00
N HIS A 86 4.90 -12.44 -14.90
CA HIS A 86 5.02 -11.05 -14.47
C HIS A 86 5.76 -10.95 -13.15
N TRP A 87 6.45 -9.84 -12.96
CA TRP A 87 7.16 -9.52 -11.72
C TRP A 87 6.72 -8.16 -11.25
N LYS A 88 6.65 -8.00 -9.95
CA LYS A 88 6.39 -6.70 -9.35
C LYS A 88 7.19 -6.57 -8.07
N THR A 89 7.98 -5.50 -8.00
CA THR A 89 8.72 -5.19 -6.78
C THR A 89 7.86 -4.30 -5.90
N GLU A 90 7.71 -4.73 -4.66
CA GLU A 90 6.88 -4.07 -3.68
C GLU A 90 7.65 -3.89 -2.38
N ILE A 91 7.19 -2.96 -1.56
CA ILE A 91 7.72 -2.79 -0.21
C ILE A 91 6.70 -3.38 0.75
N VAL A 92 7.11 -4.41 1.47
CA VAL A 92 6.29 -4.97 2.54
C VAL A 92 6.58 -4.17 3.79
N ALA A 93 5.64 -3.31 4.16
CA ALA A 93 5.83 -2.42 5.29
C ALA A 93 5.68 -3.17 6.61
N ALA A 94 6.61 -2.93 7.52
CA ALA A 94 6.55 -3.43 8.88
C ALA A 94 6.00 -2.39 9.84
N GLN A 95 6.18 -1.11 9.50
CA GLN A 95 5.75 -0.01 10.33
C GLN A 95 5.37 1.17 9.45
N VAL A 96 4.27 1.81 9.78
CA VAL A 96 3.79 3.01 9.09
C VAL A 96 3.42 4.06 10.12
N GLU A 97 3.99 5.26 9.98
CA GLU A 97 3.67 6.40 10.83
C GLU A 97 2.98 7.48 10.01
N MET A 98 1.90 8.02 10.54
CA MET A 98 1.19 9.13 9.92
C MET A 98 1.84 10.43 10.34
N LEU A 99 2.35 11.18 9.38
CA LEU A 99 3.07 12.42 9.66
C LEU A 99 2.19 13.65 9.54
N SER A 100 1.12 13.60 8.74
CA SER A 100 0.16 14.69 8.64
C SER A 100 -1.07 14.39 9.49
N GLY A 101 -1.79 15.44 9.87
CA GLY A 101 -2.99 15.31 10.66
C GLY A 101 -4.08 14.52 9.94
N ARG A 102 -5.15 14.24 10.66
CA ARG A 102 -6.29 13.54 10.12
C ARG A 102 -6.88 14.28 8.94
N ARG A 103 -7.26 13.52 7.95
CA ARG A 103 -7.93 14.07 6.79
C ARG A 103 -9.42 14.26 7.06
N LYS A 104 -10.01 15.18 6.33
CA LYS A 104 -11.44 15.47 6.43
C LYS A 104 -12.30 14.21 6.28
N LYS A 105 -11.85 13.30 5.46
CA LYS A 105 -12.48 12.01 5.27
C LYS A 105 -12.65 11.23 6.57
N ASP A 106 -11.71 11.36 7.49
CA ASP A 106 -11.75 10.63 8.74
C ASP A 106 -12.83 11.16 9.68
N TYR A 107 -13.19 12.42 9.49
CA TYR A 107 -14.27 13.02 10.24
C TYR A 107 -15.65 12.72 9.66
N ALA A 108 -15.72 12.68 8.37
CA ALA A 108 -16.93 12.25 7.69
C ALA A 108 -17.25 10.84 8.09
N GLY A 109 -16.30 10.23 8.56
CA GLY A 109 -16.49 9.23 9.50
C GLY A 109 -16.80 7.93 9.05
N GLU A 110 -17.19 7.90 8.11
CA GLU A 110 -17.92 6.79 8.15
C GLU A 110 -17.78 5.96 6.98
N THR A 111 -16.66 6.04 6.30
CA THR A 111 -16.31 5.00 5.37
C THR A 111 -16.08 3.77 6.21
N SER A 112 -17.13 3.02 6.36
CA SER A 112 -17.09 1.83 7.18
C SER A 112 -16.03 0.87 6.65
N ALA A 113 -15.57 0.01 7.51
CA ALA A 113 -14.67 -1.05 7.10
C ALA A 113 -15.29 -1.88 5.97
N ASP A 114 -16.58 -2.03 5.98
CA ASP A 114 -17.31 -2.74 4.94
C ASP A 114 -17.19 -2.09 3.58
N THR A 115 -17.24 -0.76 3.54
CA THR A 115 -17.05 -0.02 2.29
C THR A 115 -15.64 -0.18 1.77
N LEU A 116 -14.66 -0.12 2.66
CA LEU A 116 -13.26 -0.32 2.27
C LEU A 116 -13.01 -1.73 1.75
N ILE A 117 -13.59 -2.72 2.41
CA ILE A 117 -13.50 -4.12 1.97
C ILE A 117 -14.13 -4.30 0.59
N ALA A 118 -15.30 -3.71 0.38
CA ALA A 118 -15.98 -3.79 -0.90
C ALA A 118 -15.16 -3.15 -2.02
N GLN A 119 -14.52 -2.03 -1.75
CA GLN A 119 -13.63 -1.39 -2.71
C GLN A 119 -12.40 -2.22 -2.99
N ALA A 120 -11.87 -2.85 -1.98
CA ALA A 120 -10.67 -3.68 -2.11
C ALA A 120 -10.90 -4.96 -2.91
N ALA A 121 -12.13 -5.39 -3.05
CA ALA A 121 -12.46 -6.57 -3.83
C ALA A 121 -12.23 -6.39 -5.33
N THR A 122 -12.03 -5.16 -5.79
CA THR A 122 -11.82 -4.83 -7.21
C THR A 122 -10.41 -4.32 -7.46
N ILE A 123 -9.43 -5.08 -7.11
CA ILE A 123 -8.05 -4.70 -7.40
C ILE A 123 -7.70 -5.05 -8.84
N ASP A 124 -7.25 -4.05 -9.58
CA ASP A 124 -6.96 -4.07 -11.01
C ASP A 124 -6.15 -5.25 -11.49
N GLY A 125 -6.81 -6.27 -11.99
CA GLY A 125 -6.15 -7.35 -12.74
C GLY A 125 -4.91 -7.96 -12.10
N GLN A 126 -4.53 -7.51 -10.94
CA GLN A 126 -3.36 -8.05 -10.24
C GLN A 126 -3.83 -9.02 -9.16
N PRO A 127 -3.22 -10.19 -9.09
CA PRO A 127 -3.56 -11.11 -8.00
C PRO A 127 -3.12 -10.54 -6.67
N ALA A 128 -3.79 -10.95 -5.61
CA ALA A 128 -3.38 -10.58 -4.26
C ALA A 128 -1.94 -11.02 -4.01
N PRO A 129 -1.16 -10.26 -3.24
CA PRO A 129 0.25 -10.58 -3.00
C PRO A 129 0.43 -11.69 -1.97
N GLU A 130 -0.18 -12.83 -2.20
CA GLU A 130 -0.10 -13.96 -1.28
C GLU A 130 1.31 -14.51 -1.16
N ALA A 131 2.03 -14.51 -2.27
CA ALA A 131 3.40 -14.99 -2.29
C ALA A 131 4.38 -14.06 -1.62
N ALA A 132 3.95 -12.87 -1.24
CA ALA A 132 4.81 -11.90 -0.59
C ALA A 132 5.04 -12.21 0.89
N VAL A 133 4.39 -13.21 1.40
CA VAL A 133 4.60 -13.61 2.80
C VAL A 133 5.80 -14.53 2.86
N ALA A 134 6.81 -14.07 3.46
CA ALA A 134 8.02 -14.87 3.64
C ALA A 134 8.30 -15.07 5.11
#